data_a79c7168b033b73f456aa031189f54ec
#
_entry.id   a79c7168b033b73f456aa031189f54ec
#
_cell.length_a   1.000
_cell.length_b   1.000
_cell.length_c   1.000
_cell.angle_alpha   90.00
_cell.angle_beta   90.00
_cell.angle_gamma   90.00
#
_symmetry.space_group_name_H-M   'P 1'
#
loop_
_entity.id
_entity.type
_entity.pdbx_description
1 polymer ?
#
loop_
_entity_poly.entity_id
_entity_poly.type
_entity_poly.pdbx_seq_one_letter_code
_entity_poly.pdbx_strand_id
1 'polypeptide(L)'
;MDEALIRYKNVYINQQELGVLEDVNLELNKGEFVYLIGKVGSGKTSLLKTIYGELDIQSGEAEVLGYNMTNIKRKHIPELRRRLGIVFQDFQLLTDRTVHANLSFVLRATGWTNKATIKARIEEVLDQVGMTLSLIHTDAAD
;
A
#
# COMPACT_ATOMS: atom_id res chain seq x y z
N MET A 1 3.72 -13.02 22.93
CA MET A 1 3.28 -13.58 21.64
C MET A 1 3.37 -12.45 20.62
N ASP A 2 4.17 -12.61 19.61
CA ASP A 2 4.22 -11.62 18.54
C ASP A 2 2.88 -11.68 17.79
N GLU A 3 2.15 -10.58 17.84
CA GLU A 3 0.88 -10.43 17.16
C GLU A 3 1.15 -10.35 15.66
N ALA A 4 0.55 -11.23 14.87
CA ALA A 4 0.74 -11.23 13.42
C ALA A 4 0.30 -9.90 12.81
N LEU A 5 1.11 -9.33 11.93
CA LEU A 5 0.78 -8.09 11.20
C LEU A 5 -0.28 -8.34 10.14
N ILE A 6 -0.24 -9.51 9.50
CA ILE A 6 -1.23 -9.98 8.53
C ILE A 6 -1.58 -11.43 8.87
N ARG A 7 -2.87 -11.73 8.92
CA ARG A 7 -3.38 -13.08 9.13
C ARG A 7 -4.57 -13.34 8.22
N TYR A 8 -4.42 -14.26 7.29
CA TYR A 8 -5.47 -14.77 6.42
C TYR A 8 -5.68 -16.25 6.70
N LYS A 9 -6.92 -16.64 6.89
CA LYS A 9 -7.30 -18.03 7.14
C LYS A 9 -8.55 -18.39 6.35
N ASN A 10 -8.41 -19.38 5.47
CA ASN A 10 -9.46 -19.85 4.57
C ASN A 10 -10.16 -18.70 3.82
N VAL A 11 -9.35 -17.76 3.32
CA VAL A 11 -9.87 -16.56 2.66
C VAL A 11 -10.24 -16.86 1.22
N TYR A 12 -11.40 -16.33 0.82
CA TYR A 12 -11.97 -16.44 -0.51
C TYR A 12 -12.02 -15.07 -1.17
N ILE A 13 -11.41 -14.95 -2.35
CA ILE A 13 -11.31 -13.68 -3.10
C ILE A 13 -11.85 -13.90 -4.50
N ASN A 14 -12.89 -13.14 -4.87
CA ASN A 14 -13.45 -13.16 -6.21
C ASN A 14 -12.87 -12.00 -7.04
N GLN A 15 -12.33 -12.32 -8.19
CA GLN A 15 -11.73 -11.36 -9.12
C GLN A 15 -12.63 -11.05 -10.32
N GLN A 16 -13.92 -11.27 -10.22
CA GLN A 16 -14.88 -11.05 -11.30
C GLN A 16 -14.53 -11.86 -12.58
N GLU A 17 -13.77 -11.27 -13.51
CA GLU A 17 -13.44 -11.89 -14.79
C GLU A 17 -12.22 -12.82 -14.76
N LEU A 18 -11.36 -12.70 -13.74
CA LEU A 18 -10.07 -13.41 -13.66
C LEU A 18 -10.10 -14.70 -12.84
N GLY A 19 -11.27 -15.05 -12.29
CA GLY A 19 -11.42 -16.24 -11.46
C GLY A 19 -11.35 -15.96 -9.96
N VAL A 20 -11.19 -17.01 -9.20
CA VAL A 20 -11.31 -17.00 -7.75
C VAL A 20 -10.04 -17.50 -7.11
N LEU A 21 -9.62 -16.87 -6.01
CA LEU A 21 -8.66 -17.42 -5.07
C LEU A 21 -9.41 -18.06 -3.91
N GLU A 22 -9.20 -19.34 -3.71
CA GLU A 22 -9.84 -20.14 -2.68
C GLU A 22 -8.83 -20.56 -1.62
N ASP A 23 -9.31 -20.64 -0.39
CA ASP A 23 -8.56 -21.17 0.74
C ASP A 23 -7.18 -20.53 0.94
N VAL A 24 -7.12 -19.22 0.80
CA VAL A 24 -5.87 -18.48 1.00
C VAL A 24 -5.53 -18.41 2.49
N ASN A 25 -4.36 -18.93 2.82
CA ASN A 25 -3.80 -18.89 4.16
C ASN A 25 -2.45 -18.19 4.14
N LEU A 26 -2.31 -17.14 4.94
CA LEU A 26 -1.11 -16.30 5.00
C LEU A 26 -0.96 -15.76 6.41
N GLU A 27 0.23 -15.87 6.95
CA GLU A 27 0.61 -15.20 8.19
C GLU A 27 1.92 -14.47 7.99
N LEU A 28 1.97 -13.20 8.39
CA LEU A 28 3.16 -12.36 8.37
C LEU A 28 3.36 -11.72 9.72
N ASN A 29 4.48 -11.99 10.34
CA ASN A 29 4.88 -11.44 11.62
C ASN A 29 5.88 -10.29 11.46
N LYS A 30 6.06 -9.52 12.51
CA LYS A 30 7.02 -8.42 12.53
C LYS A 30 8.44 -8.92 12.22
N GLY A 31 9.13 -8.21 11.32
CA GLY A 31 10.49 -8.52 10.91
C GLY A 31 10.63 -9.63 9.87
N GLU A 32 9.54 -10.22 9.43
CA GLU A 32 9.55 -11.22 8.36
C GLU A 32 9.57 -10.58 6.97
N PHE A 33 10.16 -11.31 6.04
CA PHE A 33 10.18 -10.99 4.61
C PHE A 33 9.62 -12.20 3.83
N VAL A 34 8.58 -11.97 3.03
CA VAL A 34 7.87 -13.03 2.31
C VAL A 34 7.84 -12.75 0.83
N TYR A 35 8.23 -13.74 0.00
CA TYR A 35 8.02 -13.72 -1.43
C TYR A 35 6.68 -14.35 -1.80
N LEU A 36 5.87 -13.62 -2.57
CA LEU A 36 4.65 -14.15 -3.17
C LEU A 36 4.96 -14.59 -4.60
N ILE A 37 4.99 -15.88 -4.83
CA ILE A 37 5.40 -16.50 -6.10
C ILE A 37 4.19 -17.14 -6.77
N GLY A 38 4.10 -16.98 -8.08
CA GLY A 38 3.06 -17.60 -8.90
C GLY A 38 3.15 -17.14 -10.35
N LYS A 39 2.49 -17.89 -11.24
CA LYS A 39 2.40 -17.53 -12.66
C LYS A 39 1.64 -16.21 -12.85
N VAL A 40 1.87 -15.55 -13.99
CA VAL A 40 1.05 -14.40 -14.41
C VAL A 40 -0.42 -14.82 -14.45
N GLY A 41 -1.29 -14.00 -13.88
CA GLY A 41 -2.72 -14.29 -13.78
C GLY A 41 -3.14 -15.24 -12.65
N SER A 42 -2.22 -15.66 -11.77
CA SER A 42 -2.53 -16.53 -10.63
C SER A 42 -3.20 -15.82 -9.44
N GLY A 43 -3.37 -14.50 -9.50
CA GLY A 43 -4.06 -13.73 -8.47
C GLY A 43 -3.15 -13.05 -7.43
N LYS A 44 -1.85 -12.99 -7.64
CA LYS A 44 -0.91 -12.33 -6.71
C LYS A 44 -1.27 -10.86 -6.46
N THR A 45 -1.52 -10.10 -7.52
CA THR A 45 -1.92 -8.69 -7.42
C THR A 45 -3.25 -8.54 -6.70
N SER A 46 -4.21 -9.43 -6.93
CA SER A 46 -5.51 -9.41 -6.26
C SER A 46 -5.39 -9.70 -4.77
N LEU A 47 -4.54 -10.63 -4.38
CA LEU A 47 -4.23 -10.86 -2.97
C LEU A 47 -3.66 -9.59 -2.32
N LEU A 48 -2.69 -8.95 -2.95
CA LEU A 48 -2.13 -7.69 -2.44
C LEU A 48 -3.18 -6.58 -2.34
N LYS A 49 -4.07 -6.47 -3.32
CA LYS A 49 -5.18 -5.48 -3.31
C LYS A 49 -6.15 -5.67 -2.14
N THR A 50 -6.32 -6.88 -1.64
CA THR A 50 -7.12 -7.10 -0.44
C THR A 50 -6.43 -6.59 0.82
N ILE A 51 -5.10 -6.64 0.88
CA ILE A 51 -4.32 -6.21 2.05
C ILE A 51 -4.47 -4.71 2.31
N TYR A 52 -4.55 -3.89 1.26
CA TYR A 52 -4.75 -2.45 1.41
C TYR A 52 -6.18 -1.97 1.08
N GLY A 53 -7.14 -2.91 0.98
CA GLY A 53 -8.57 -2.60 0.88
C GLY A 53 -9.02 -2.04 -0.46
N GLU A 54 -8.33 -2.33 -1.56
CA GLU A 54 -8.79 -2.01 -2.92
C GLU A 54 -9.74 -3.08 -3.45
N LEU A 55 -9.57 -4.32 -3.03
CA LEU A 55 -10.42 -5.45 -3.35
C LEU A 55 -11.04 -6.03 -2.09
N ASP A 56 -12.33 -6.32 -2.12
CA ASP A 56 -13.06 -6.87 -0.99
C ASP A 56 -12.83 -8.39 -0.83
N ILE A 57 -12.91 -8.84 0.41
CA ILE A 57 -12.85 -10.25 0.77
C ILE A 57 -14.28 -10.78 0.99
N GLN A 58 -14.62 -11.87 0.31
CA GLN A 58 -15.98 -12.44 0.36
C GLN A 58 -16.20 -13.29 1.60
N SER A 59 -15.22 -14.09 2.00
CA SER A 59 -15.33 -14.96 3.15
C SER A 59 -13.96 -15.35 3.73
N GLY A 60 -13.97 -15.99 4.88
CA GLY A 60 -12.78 -16.35 5.64
C GLY A 60 -12.47 -15.36 6.75
N GLU A 61 -11.35 -15.55 7.40
CA GLU A 61 -10.83 -14.63 8.42
C GLU A 61 -9.64 -13.89 7.84
N ALA A 62 -9.71 -12.56 7.81
CA ALA A 62 -8.63 -11.72 7.30
C ALA A 62 -8.41 -10.53 8.21
N GLU A 63 -7.20 -10.42 8.74
CA GLU A 63 -6.79 -9.32 9.61
C GLU A 63 -5.50 -8.71 9.09
N VAL A 64 -5.47 -7.39 8.97
CA VAL A 64 -4.31 -6.60 8.58
C VAL A 64 -4.13 -5.47 9.58
N LEU A 65 -3.01 -5.45 10.28
CA LEU A 65 -2.67 -4.42 11.28
C LEU A 65 -3.80 -4.15 12.30
N GLY A 66 -4.51 -5.20 12.72
CA GLY A 66 -5.62 -5.12 13.64
C GLY A 66 -6.99 -4.80 13.02
N TYR A 67 -7.04 -4.56 11.70
CA TYR A 67 -8.31 -4.34 11.00
C TYR A 67 -8.85 -5.67 10.46
N ASN A 68 -10.13 -5.96 10.73
CA ASN A 68 -10.83 -7.08 10.10
C ASN A 68 -11.23 -6.68 8.67
N MET A 69 -10.58 -7.28 7.68
CA MET A 69 -10.74 -6.92 6.28
C MET A 69 -12.04 -7.44 5.65
N THR A 70 -12.74 -8.38 6.29
CA THR A 70 -14.04 -8.87 5.79
C THR A 70 -15.17 -7.88 6.03
N ASN A 71 -15.03 -6.97 6.97
CA ASN A 71 -16.04 -5.98 7.35
C ASN A 71 -15.50 -4.57 7.57
N ILE A 72 -14.30 -4.28 7.09
CA ILE A 72 -13.70 -2.95 7.24
C ILE A 72 -14.60 -1.87 6.61
N LYS A 73 -14.87 -0.82 7.38
CA LYS A 73 -15.64 0.33 6.88
C LYS A 73 -14.77 1.21 6.01
N ARG A 74 -15.32 1.74 4.92
CA ARG A 74 -14.62 2.61 3.97
C ARG A 74 -13.87 3.78 4.64
N LYS A 75 -14.41 4.34 5.71
CA LYS A 75 -13.77 5.42 6.47
C LYS A 75 -12.44 5.04 7.13
N HIS A 76 -12.22 3.74 7.41
CA HIS A 76 -10.99 3.24 8.03
C HIS A 76 -9.91 2.82 7.02
N ILE A 77 -10.26 2.68 5.74
CA ILE A 77 -9.30 2.31 4.69
C ILE A 77 -8.15 3.33 4.56
N PRO A 78 -8.38 4.65 4.56
CA PRO A 78 -7.29 5.63 4.57
C PRO A 78 -6.35 5.50 5.77
N GLU A 79 -6.88 5.17 6.94
CA GLU A 79 -6.07 4.97 8.17
C GLU A 79 -5.17 3.74 8.02
N LEU A 80 -5.72 2.62 7.51
CA LEU A 80 -4.96 1.41 7.21
C LEU A 80 -3.84 1.70 6.19
N ARG A 81 -4.16 2.36 5.10
CA ARG A 81 -3.20 2.66 4.01
C ARG A 81 -2.04 3.56 4.46
N ARG A 82 -2.26 4.46 5.41
CA ARG A 82 -1.18 5.28 5.99
C ARG A 82 -0.14 4.46 6.76
N ARG A 83 -0.52 3.25 7.21
CA ARG A 83 0.37 2.32 7.93
C ARG A 83 1.06 1.33 7.01
N LEU A 84 0.77 1.36 5.70
CA LEU A 84 1.33 0.49 4.69
C LEU A 84 2.18 1.29 3.70
N GLY A 85 3.38 0.84 3.42
CA GLY A 85 4.17 1.30 2.29
C GLY A 85 3.88 0.42 1.08
N ILE A 86 3.37 1.00 -0.01
CA ILE A 86 3.01 0.27 -1.22
C ILE A 86 3.83 0.80 -2.39
N VAL A 87 4.53 -0.11 -3.09
CA VAL A 87 5.19 0.18 -4.36
C VAL A 87 4.38 -0.46 -5.47
N PHE A 88 3.74 0.38 -6.29
CA PHE A 88 2.91 -0.08 -7.41
C PHE A 88 3.76 -0.44 -8.63
N GLN A 89 3.27 -1.38 -9.45
CA GLN A 89 3.95 -1.82 -10.66
C GLN A 89 4.09 -0.69 -11.70
N ASP A 90 3.11 0.21 -11.78
CA ASP A 90 3.05 1.38 -12.67
C ASP A 90 3.43 2.70 -11.97
N PHE A 91 4.06 2.59 -10.80
CA PHE A 91 4.52 3.69 -9.94
C PHE A 91 3.44 4.67 -9.45
N GLN A 92 2.31 4.84 -10.13
CA GLN A 92 1.20 5.73 -9.75
C GLN A 92 1.64 7.20 -9.56
N LEU A 93 2.57 7.66 -10.38
CA LEU A 93 3.09 9.04 -10.33
C LEU A 93 2.30 9.97 -11.24
N LEU A 94 2.19 11.24 -10.82
CA LEU A 94 1.70 12.34 -11.65
C LEU A 94 2.87 12.80 -12.54
N THR A 95 2.91 12.30 -13.78
CA THR A 95 4.07 12.49 -14.68
C THR A 95 4.18 13.90 -15.24
N ASP A 96 3.11 14.68 -15.17
CA ASP A 96 3.06 16.11 -15.54
C ASP A 96 3.51 17.05 -14.41
N ARG A 97 4.03 16.50 -13.31
CA ARG A 97 4.41 17.25 -12.11
C ARG A 97 5.80 16.90 -11.63
N THR A 98 6.43 17.84 -10.96
CA THR A 98 7.75 17.65 -10.35
C THR A 98 7.73 16.59 -9.25
N VAL A 99 8.90 16.08 -8.87
CA VAL A 99 9.08 15.18 -7.73
C VAL A 99 8.53 15.82 -6.45
N HIS A 100 8.86 17.08 -6.19
CA HIS A 100 8.34 17.83 -5.05
C HIS A 100 6.80 17.90 -5.05
N ALA A 101 6.19 18.19 -6.19
CA ALA A 101 4.73 18.28 -6.30
C ALA A 101 4.03 16.93 -6.06
N ASN A 102 4.61 15.83 -6.53
CA ASN A 102 4.13 14.47 -6.24
C ASN A 102 4.15 14.16 -4.73
N LEU A 103 5.28 14.42 -4.07
CA LEU A 103 5.41 14.18 -2.63
C LEU A 103 4.51 15.10 -1.80
N SER A 104 4.43 16.38 -2.17
CA SER A 104 3.53 17.35 -1.52
C SER A 104 2.06 16.93 -1.66
N PHE A 105 1.66 16.43 -2.82
CA PHE A 105 0.30 15.92 -3.04
C PHE A 105 -0.05 14.79 -2.06
N VAL A 106 0.82 13.81 -1.91
CA VAL A 106 0.59 12.67 -0.99
C VAL A 106 0.53 13.15 0.46
N LEU A 107 1.43 14.01 0.89
CA LEU A 107 1.42 14.55 2.26
C LEU A 107 0.12 15.31 2.55
N ARG A 108 -0.33 16.16 1.64
CA ARG A 108 -1.60 16.89 1.79
C ARG A 108 -2.80 15.96 1.83
N ALA A 109 -2.84 14.98 0.95
CA ALA A 109 -3.90 13.97 0.90
C ALA A 109 -3.97 13.12 2.18
N THR A 110 -2.87 13.00 2.91
CA THR A 110 -2.79 12.28 4.19
C THR A 110 -2.92 13.18 5.43
N GLY A 111 -3.29 14.44 5.25
CA GLY A 111 -3.67 15.35 6.32
C GLY A 111 -2.61 16.36 6.76
N TRP A 112 -1.48 16.46 6.05
CA TRP A 112 -0.49 17.50 6.32
C TRP A 112 -0.96 18.84 5.77
N THR A 113 -0.92 19.90 6.59
CA THR A 113 -1.44 21.22 6.22
C THR A 113 -0.37 22.32 6.24
N ASN A 114 0.64 22.19 7.08
CA ASN A 114 1.67 23.20 7.25
C ASN A 114 2.74 23.10 6.17
N LYS A 115 2.94 24.18 5.40
CA LYS A 115 3.91 24.23 4.30
C LYS A 115 5.35 23.97 4.73
N ALA A 116 5.76 24.49 5.88
CA ALA A 116 7.12 24.35 6.38
C ALA A 116 7.42 22.90 6.78
N THR A 117 6.49 22.22 7.45
CA THR A 117 6.64 20.82 7.83
C THR A 117 6.58 19.88 6.63
N ILE A 118 5.73 20.18 5.64
CA ILE A 118 5.69 19.44 4.36
C ILE A 118 7.04 19.53 3.64
N LYS A 119 7.59 20.74 3.50
CA LYS A 119 8.89 20.95 2.88
C LYS A 119 9.99 20.18 3.60
N ALA A 120 10.07 20.31 4.93
CA ALA A 120 11.06 19.61 5.74
C ALA A 120 10.95 18.07 5.58
N ARG A 121 9.74 17.53 5.54
CA ARG A 121 9.54 16.08 5.35
C ARG A 121 9.95 15.62 3.96
N ILE A 122 9.69 16.40 2.92
CA ILE A 122 10.12 16.08 1.56
C ILE A 122 11.65 16.06 1.47
N GLU A 123 12.32 17.06 2.03
CA GLU A 123 13.79 17.12 2.06
C GLU A 123 14.37 15.92 2.82
N GLU A 124 13.81 15.57 3.96
CA GLU A 124 14.21 14.41 4.76
C GLU A 124 14.10 13.09 3.99
N VAL A 125 12.96 12.82 3.35
CA VAL A 125 12.76 11.54 2.64
C VAL A 125 13.60 11.45 1.37
N LEU A 126 13.84 12.56 0.67
CA LEU A 126 14.73 12.59 -0.48
C LEU A 126 16.18 12.34 -0.07
N ASP A 127 16.63 12.91 1.04
CA ASP A 127 17.96 12.67 1.59
C ASP A 127 18.14 11.19 1.98
N GLN A 128 17.14 10.59 2.61
CA GLN A 128 17.15 9.16 2.99
C GLN A 128 17.35 8.21 1.79
N VAL A 129 16.90 8.59 0.61
CA VAL A 129 17.07 7.80 -0.63
C VAL A 129 18.22 8.29 -1.50
N GLY A 130 19.06 9.22 -1.01
CA GLY A 130 20.22 9.74 -1.70
C GLY A 130 19.92 10.70 -2.85
N MET A 131 18.72 11.28 -2.89
CA MET A 131 18.34 12.27 -3.90
C MET A 131 18.70 13.67 -3.43
N THR A 132 19.34 14.45 -4.30
CA THR A 132 19.75 15.83 -3.99
C THR A 132 18.61 16.82 -4.24
N LEU A 133 18.66 17.97 -3.54
CA LEU A 133 17.70 19.08 -3.70
C LEU A 133 17.55 19.57 -5.16
N SER A 134 18.58 19.41 -6.01
CA SER A 134 18.52 19.77 -7.42
C SER A 134 17.49 18.99 -8.22
N LEU A 135 17.09 17.80 -7.76
CA LEU A 135 16.06 16.95 -8.39
C LEU A 135 14.63 17.29 -7.95
N ILE A 136 14.46 18.16 -6.95
CA ILE A 136 13.12 18.50 -6.41
C ILE A 136 12.23 19.17 -7.46
N HIS A 137 12.83 19.88 -8.41
CA HIS A 137 12.13 20.61 -9.47
C HIS A 137 12.16 19.90 -10.83
N THR A 138 12.69 18.68 -10.88
CA THR A 138 12.67 17.84 -12.08
C THR A 138 11.32 17.14 -12.21
N ASP A 139 10.85 16.94 -13.43
CA ASP A 139 9.63 16.20 -13.70
C ASP A 139 9.77 14.74 -13.24
N ALA A 140 8.70 14.18 -12.70
CA ALA A 140 8.73 12.84 -12.10
C ALA A 140 8.94 11.71 -13.13
N ALA A 141 8.88 12.03 -14.42
CA ALA A 141 9.08 11.10 -15.53
C ALA A 141 10.54 11.07 -16.05
N ASP A 142 11.41 11.96 -15.57
CA ASP A 142 12.83 12.01 -15.92
C ASP A 142 13.70 11.14 -14.89
#